data_395ca65f5515820641fb3804e1220920
#
_entry.id   395ca65f5515820641fb3804e1220920
#
_cell.length_a   1.000
_cell.length_b   1.000
_cell.length_c   1.000
_cell.angle_alpha   90.00
_cell.angle_beta   90.00
_cell.angle_gamma   90.00
#
_symmetry.space_group_name_H-M   'P 1'
#
loop_
_entity.id
_entity.type
_entity.pdbx_description
1 polymer ?
#
loop_
_entity_poly.entity_id
_entity_poly.type
_entity_poly.pdbx_seq_one_letter_code
_entity_poly.pdbx_strand_id
1 'polypeptide(L)'
;MTAIEPSEAMHARAMHRADASSIKVIWVSGHGEQLPFEGEIFDTIVISDVLCTVGNVDAVLNEAYRVLKPGGRLHFLEHGLSNEGNIKKWQIRLNSLSKVIACGCELTRNIETNIRGSSFKIEELVQVPPFTGINILYPHIRGVAIKPF
;
A
#
# COMPACT_ATOMS: atom_id res chain seq x y z
N MET A 1 -1.02 -0.23 18.26
CA MET A 1 -0.83 -0.36 16.80
C MET A 1 0.59 -0.83 16.52
N THR A 2 0.81 -1.73 15.55
CA THR A 2 2.15 -2.14 15.11
C THR A 2 2.41 -1.53 13.75
N ALA A 3 3.60 -0.96 13.52
CA ALA A 3 4.01 -0.37 12.26
C ALA A 3 5.32 -0.99 11.78
N ILE A 4 5.41 -1.21 10.47
CA ILE A 4 6.62 -1.70 9.79
C ILE A 4 7.11 -0.61 8.86
N GLU A 5 8.39 -0.28 8.95
CA GLU A 5 9.05 0.69 8.09
C GLU A 5 10.52 0.25 7.89
N PRO A 6 10.90 -0.12 6.67
CA PRO A 6 12.26 -0.55 6.38
C PRO A 6 13.27 0.61 6.30
N SER A 7 12.81 1.84 6.04
CA SER A 7 13.66 3.01 5.92
C SER A 7 13.89 3.69 7.27
N GLU A 8 15.13 3.72 7.75
CA GLU A 8 15.49 4.42 9.00
C GLU A 8 15.10 5.90 9.00
N ALA A 9 15.27 6.58 7.86
CA ALA A 9 14.92 8.00 7.72
C ALA A 9 13.41 8.24 7.81
N MET A 10 12.60 7.35 7.22
CA MET A 10 11.14 7.42 7.30
C MET A 10 10.66 7.02 8.69
N HIS A 11 11.29 6.01 9.28
CA HIS A 11 11.02 5.59 10.67
C HIS A 11 11.20 6.76 11.65
N ALA A 12 12.32 7.47 11.59
CA ALA A 12 12.58 8.62 12.46
C ALA A 12 11.51 9.72 12.33
N ARG A 13 11.07 10.01 11.10
CA ARG A 13 9.98 10.99 10.85
C ARG A 13 8.63 10.51 11.39
N ALA A 14 8.34 9.23 11.23
CA ALA A 14 7.10 8.62 11.69
C ALA A 14 7.04 8.57 13.23
N MET A 15 8.16 8.27 13.90
CA MET A 15 8.26 8.32 15.37
C MET A 15 7.91 9.70 15.91
N HIS A 16 8.49 10.77 15.35
CA HIS A 16 8.18 12.13 15.78
C HIS A 16 6.67 12.48 15.68
N ARG A 17 6.00 11.97 14.65
CA ARG A 17 4.54 12.16 14.50
C ARG A 17 3.74 11.28 15.47
N ALA A 18 4.20 10.06 15.71
CA ALA A 18 3.55 9.14 16.65
C ALA A 18 3.63 9.68 18.09
N ASP A 19 4.76 10.25 18.49
CA ASP A 19 4.96 10.85 19.81
C ASP A 19 4.04 12.05 20.04
N ALA A 20 3.68 12.78 18.99
CA ALA A 20 2.72 13.87 19.04
C ALA A 20 1.26 13.38 19.07
N SER A 21 1.01 12.08 18.90
CA SER A 21 -0.30 11.46 18.91
C SER A 21 -0.56 10.73 20.24
N SER A 22 -1.82 10.45 20.54
CA SER A 22 -2.19 9.60 21.69
C SER A 22 -2.07 8.09 21.40
N ILE A 23 -1.60 7.71 20.21
CA ILE A 23 -1.57 6.32 19.74
C ILE A 23 -0.21 5.69 20.08
N LYS A 24 -0.23 4.65 20.91
CA LYS A 24 0.97 3.85 21.18
C LYS A 24 1.30 3.00 19.94
N VAL A 25 2.47 3.24 19.34
CA VAL A 25 2.98 2.51 18.18
C VAL A 25 4.13 1.62 18.60
N ILE A 26 4.06 0.33 18.22
CA ILE A 26 5.17 -0.62 18.32
C ILE A 26 5.83 -0.64 16.93
N TRP A 27 7.09 -0.23 16.88
CA TRP A 27 7.86 -0.18 15.65
C TRP A 27 8.63 -1.48 15.44
N VAL A 28 8.53 -2.03 14.23
CA VAL A 28 9.22 -3.25 13.83
C VAL A 28 9.96 -2.97 12.52
N SER A 29 11.25 -3.28 12.50
CA SER A 29 12.04 -3.23 11.26
C SER A 29 11.71 -4.46 10.41
N GLY A 30 11.45 -4.26 9.12
CA GLY A 30 11.12 -5.35 8.21
C GLY A 30 10.58 -4.87 6.89
N HIS A 31 10.38 -5.81 5.98
CA HIS A 31 9.80 -5.57 4.67
C HIS A 31 8.42 -6.21 4.57
N GLY A 32 7.53 -5.60 3.79
CA GLY A 32 6.17 -6.10 3.60
C GLY A 32 6.11 -7.47 2.93
N GLU A 33 7.14 -7.83 2.16
CA GLU A 33 7.28 -9.13 1.49
C GLU A 33 7.56 -10.29 2.44
N GLN A 34 8.02 -10.01 3.68
CA GLN A 34 8.27 -11.01 4.71
C GLN A 34 8.06 -10.39 6.09
N LEU A 35 6.87 -10.58 6.64
CA LEU A 35 6.48 -10.01 7.91
C LEU A 35 6.99 -10.88 9.08
N PRO A 36 7.68 -10.29 10.10
CA PRO A 36 8.22 -11.04 11.23
C PRO A 36 7.13 -11.35 12.27
N PHE A 37 6.00 -11.85 11.83
CA PHE A 37 4.86 -12.19 12.68
C PHE A 37 4.34 -13.59 12.38
N GLU A 38 3.71 -14.19 13.38
CA GLU A 38 2.93 -15.40 13.20
C GLU A 38 1.68 -15.15 12.35
N GLY A 39 1.08 -16.21 11.83
CA GLY A 39 -0.17 -16.11 11.10
C GLY A 39 -1.35 -15.77 12.02
N GLU A 40 -2.37 -15.14 11.44
CA GLU A 40 -3.69 -14.94 12.06
C GLU A 40 -3.69 -14.19 13.40
N ILE A 41 -2.81 -13.18 13.54
CA ILE A 41 -2.73 -12.38 14.76
C ILE A 41 -3.38 -11.00 14.66
N PHE A 42 -3.57 -10.47 13.45
CA PHE A 42 -4.12 -9.13 13.25
C PHE A 42 -5.58 -9.18 12.81
N ASP A 43 -6.39 -8.27 13.33
CA ASP A 43 -7.77 -8.06 12.90
C ASP A 43 -7.83 -7.11 11.70
N THR A 44 -6.87 -6.20 11.60
CA THR A 44 -6.84 -5.16 10.57
C THR A 44 -5.40 -4.84 10.15
N ILE A 45 -5.19 -4.69 8.85
CA ILE A 45 -3.96 -4.17 8.25
C ILE A 45 -4.32 -2.91 7.47
N VAL A 46 -3.43 -1.92 7.50
CA VAL A 46 -3.51 -0.71 6.68
C VAL A 46 -2.25 -0.61 5.82
N ILE A 47 -2.44 -0.43 4.52
CA ILE A 47 -1.37 -0.20 3.54
C ILE A 47 -1.66 1.13 2.83
N SER A 48 -0.70 2.04 2.82
CA SER A 48 -0.83 3.34 2.14
C SER A 48 0.43 3.67 1.36
N ASP A 49 0.31 3.79 0.04
CA ASP A 49 1.39 4.08 -0.91
C ASP A 49 2.63 3.17 -0.76
N VAL A 50 2.40 1.90 -0.48
CA VAL A 50 3.42 0.87 -0.32
C VAL A 50 3.47 -0.05 -1.54
N LEU A 51 2.30 -0.55 -1.97
CA LEU A 51 2.23 -1.54 -3.06
C LEU A 51 2.78 -1.00 -4.39
N CYS A 52 2.78 0.31 -4.57
CA CYS A 52 3.38 0.95 -5.74
C CYS A 52 4.92 0.93 -5.74
N THR A 53 5.57 0.76 -4.58
CA THR A 53 7.03 0.85 -4.43
C THR A 53 7.71 -0.48 -4.16
N VAL A 54 7.01 -1.47 -3.61
CA VAL A 54 7.58 -2.77 -3.24
C VAL A 54 8.06 -3.57 -4.45
N GLY A 55 9.05 -4.42 -4.24
CA GLY A 55 9.61 -5.28 -5.29
C GLY A 55 8.62 -6.34 -5.77
N ASN A 56 7.88 -6.95 -4.85
CA ASN A 56 6.94 -8.02 -5.14
C ASN A 56 5.60 -7.81 -4.42
N VAL A 57 4.61 -7.30 -5.15
CA VAL A 57 3.26 -7.02 -4.63
C VAL A 57 2.57 -8.29 -4.13
N ASP A 58 2.71 -9.39 -4.88
CA ASP A 58 2.04 -10.63 -4.54
C ASP A 58 2.58 -11.21 -3.22
N ALA A 59 3.90 -11.07 -2.98
CA ALA A 59 4.50 -11.45 -1.71
C ALA A 59 3.94 -10.62 -0.55
N VAL A 60 3.80 -9.29 -0.72
CA VAL A 60 3.21 -8.41 0.30
C VAL A 60 1.76 -8.77 0.59
N LEU A 61 0.95 -9.01 -0.45
CA LEU A 61 -0.44 -9.39 -0.29
C LEU A 61 -0.59 -10.77 0.37
N ASN A 62 0.27 -11.71 0.03
CA ASN A 62 0.28 -13.04 0.66
C ASN A 62 0.67 -12.97 2.14
N GLU A 63 1.66 -12.16 2.50
CA GLU A 63 2.04 -11.95 3.89
C GLU A 63 0.94 -11.23 4.68
N ALA A 64 0.34 -10.18 4.11
CA ALA A 64 -0.81 -9.51 4.71
C ALA A 64 -1.98 -10.50 4.94
N TYR A 65 -2.25 -11.36 3.96
CA TYR A 65 -3.28 -12.39 4.10
C TYR A 65 -2.92 -13.41 5.18
N ARG A 66 -1.66 -13.85 5.25
CA ARG A 66 -1.18 -14.82 6.24
C ARG A 66 -1.36 -14.34 7.66
N VAL A 67 -0.98 -13.08 7.94
CA VAL A 67 -0.99 -12.53 9.30
C VAL A 67 -2.37 -12.00 9.74
N LEU A 68 -3.31 -11.78 8.82
CA LEU A 68 -4.69 -11.46 9.13
C LEU A 68 -5.45 -12.69 9.63
N LYS A 69 -6.28 -12.49 10.63
CA LYS A 69 -7.27 -13.49 11.07
C LYS A 69 -8.33 -13.73 9.98
N PRO A 70 -8.97 -14.90 9.93
CA PRO A 70 -10.20 -15.08 9.16
C PRO A 70 -11.22 -13.99 9.50
N GLY A 71 -11.85 -13.39 8.51
CA GLY A 71 -12.72 -12.22 8.66
C GLY A 71 -12.00 -10.89 8.88
N GLY A 72 -10.67 -10.89 8.97
CA GLY A 72 -9.85 -9.67 9.10
C GLY A 72 -9.85 -8.82 7.83
N ARG A 73 -9.58 -7.53 7.97
CA ARG A 73 -9.67 -6.54 6.90
C ARG A 73 -8.34 -5.91 6.55
N LEU A 74 -8.10 -5.79 5.25
CA LEU A 74 -7.03 -5.01 4.64
C LEU A 74 -7.64 -3.69 4.14
N HIS A 75 -7.27 -2.57 4.76
CA HIS A 75 -7.56 -1.24 4.26
C HIS A 75 -6.38 -0.77 3.41
N PHE A 76 -6.66 -0.23 2.24
CA PHE A 76 -5.61 0.27 1.36
C PHE A 76 -5.95 1.64 0.77
N LEU A 77 -4.91 2.46 0.62
CA LEU A 77 -4.90 3.70 -0.13
C LEU A 77 -3.66 3.66 -1.01
N GLU A 78 -3.83 3.52 -2.30
CA GLU A 78 -2.72 3.30 -3.23
C GLU A 78 -2.93 4.09 -4.51
N HIS A 79 -1.86 4.59 -5.07
CA HIS A 79 -1.93 5.09 -6.44
C HIS A 79 -1.63 3.97 -7.44
N GLY A 80 -2.14 4.12 -8.65
CA GLY A 80 -1.95 3.10 -9.67
C GLY A 80 -2.13 3.63 -11.09
N LEU A 81 -2.16 2.69 -12.03
CA LEU A 81 -2.34 3.01 -13.43
C LEU A 81 -3.74 3.61 -13.66
N SER A 82 -3.77 4.78 -14.31
CA SER A 82 -5.02 5.44 -14.69
C SER A 82 -5.75 4.69 -15.79
N ASN A 83 -7.06 4.71 -15.74
CA ASN A 83 -7.91 4.26 -16.84
C ASN A 83 -8.09 5.36 -17.92
N GLU A 84 -7.74 6.61 -17.63
CA GLU A 84 -7.80 7.72 -18.57
C GLU A 84 -6.63 7.67 -19.54
N GLY A 85 -6.93 7.58 -20.84
CA GLY A 85 -5.94 7.33 -21.89
C GLY A 85 -4.78 8.32 -21.95
N ASN A 86 -5.01 9.61 -21.67
CA ASN A 86 -3.95 10.63 -21.68
C ASN A 86 -3.05 10.52 -20.44
N ILE A 87 -3.64 10.35 -19.27
CA ILE A 87 -2.88 10.16 -18.02
C ILE A 87 -2.06 8.88 -18.10
N LYS A 88 -2.66 7.78 -18.56
CA LYS A 88 -2.00 6.50 -18.77
C LYS A 88 -0.75 6.62 -19.66
N LYS A 89 -0.85 7.36 -20.78
CA LYS A 89 0.30 7.59 -21.68
C LYS A 89 1.43 8.32 -20.97
N TRP A 90 1.13 9.33 -20.15
CA TRP A 90 2.13 10.04 -19.38
C TRP A 90 2.72 9.18 -18.27
N GLN A 91 1.92 8.39 -17.58
CA GLN A 91 2.41 7.44 -16.59
C GLN A 91 3.42 6.45 -17.19
N ILE A 92 3.12 5.88 -18.36
CA ILE A 92 4.03 4.96 -19.06
C ILE A 92 5.35 5.66 -19.42
N ARG A 93 5.29 6.91 -19.94
CA ARG A 93 6.49 7.67 -20.32
C ARG A 93 7.36 8.05 -19.13
N LEU A 94 6.74 8.41 -18.03
CA LEU A 94 7.42 8.90 -16.83
C LEU A 94 7.77 7.81 -15.82
N ASN A 95 7.35 6.56 -16.06
CA ASN A 95 7.54 5.46 -15.10
C ASN A 95 9.01 5.24 -14.73
N SER A 96 9.92 5.24 -15.72
CA SER A 96 11.35 5.07 -15.44
C SER A 96 11.93 6.21 -14.61
N LEU A 97 11.51 7.44 -14.86
CA LEU A 97 11.91 8.60 -14.09
C LEU A 97 11.34 8.54 -12.67
N SER A 98 10.06 8.18 -12.53
CA SER A 98 9.39 8.03 -11.23
C SER A 98 10.11 7.01 -10.34
N LYS A 99 10.52 5.87 -10.88
CA LYS A 99 11.31 4.87 -10.12
C LYS A 99 12.58 5.46 -9.50
N VAL A 100 13.24 6.38 -10.18
CA VAL A 100 14.49 6.98 -9.70
C VAL A 100 14.23 8.07 -8.65
N ILE A 101 13.26 8.97 -8.91
CA ILE A 101 13.05 10.17 -8.08
C ILE A 101 12.03 9.97 -6.95
N ALA A 102 11.17 8.96 -7.07
CA ALA A 102 10.08 8.68 -6.11
C ALA A 102 10.28 7.32 -5.41
N CYS A 103 11.49 7.03 -4.97
CA CYS A 103 11.83 5.87 -4.13
C CYS A 103 11.32 4.52 -4.65
N GLY A 104 11.42 4.29 -5.96
CA GLY A 104 11.00 3.02 -6.58
C GLY A 104 9.55 2.98 -7.03
N CYS A 105 8.80 4.08 -6.89
CA CYS A 105 7.39 4.13 -7.25
C CYS A 105 7.12 3.81 -8.73
N GLU A 106 6.30 2.80 -8.97
CA GLU A 106 5.85 2.37 -10.30
C GLU A 106 4.47 2.93 -10.65
N LEU A 107 4.44 3.95 -11.52
CA LEU A 107 3.21 4.60 -11.98
C LEU A 107 2.29 3.68 -12.80
N THR A 108 2.84 2.63 -13.36
CA THR A 108 2.14 1.71 -14.27
C THR A 108 1.58 0.47 -13.59
N ARG A 109 1.73 0.37 -12.28
CA ARG A 109 1.25 -0.77 -11.51
C ARG A 109 -0.27 -0.73 -11.37
N ASN A 110 -0.94 -1.81 -11.72
CA ASN A 110 -2.40 -1.93 -11.54
C ASN A 110 -2.73 -2.62 -10.22
N ILE A 111 -2.78 -1.83 -9.16
CA ILE A 111 -2.99 -2.33 -7.79
C ILE A 111 -4.36 -3.01 -7.65
N GLU A 112 -5.40 -2.50 -8.29
CA GLU A 112 -6.71 -3.16 -8.27
C GLU A 112 -6.63 -4.59 -8.82
N THR A 113 -5.94 -4.79 -9.94
CA THR A 113 -5.76 -6.12 -10.54
C THR A 113 -4.96 -7.04 -9.61
N ASN A 114 -3.90 -6.53 -8.95
CA ASN A 114 -3.13 -7.33 -8.00
C ASN A 114 -4.00 -7.79 -6.82
N ILE A 115 -4.79 -6.88 -6.21
CA ILE A 115 -5.65 -7.23 -5.08
C ILE A 115 -6.74 -8.23 -5.52
N ARG A 116 -7.37 -8.02 -6.69
CA ARG A 116 -8.37 -8.97 -7.24
C ARG A 116 -7.79 -10.34 -7.57
N GLY A 117 -6.52 -10.40 -7.97
CA GLY A 117 -5.80 -11.65 -8.25
C GLY A 117 -5.31 -12.38 -6.99
N SER A 118 -5.35 -11.72 -5.84
CA SER A 118 -4.95 -12.30 -4.55
C SER A 118 -6.07 -13.12 -3.91
N SER A 119 -5.79 -13.69 -2.74
CA SER A 119 -6.79 -14.43 -1.95
C SER A 119 -7.81 -13.51 -1.23
N PHE A 120 -7.64 -12.21 -1.30
CA PHE A 120 -8.56 -11.25 -0.71
C PHE A 120 -9.85 -11.09 -1.54
N LYS A 121 -10.96 -10.83 -0.85
CA LYS A 121 -12.22 -10.42 -1.48
C LYS A 121 -12.42 -8.92 -1.24
N ILE A 122 -12.51 -8.13 -2.31
CA ILE A 122 -12.77 -6.68 -2.21
C ILE A 122 -14.20 -6.47 -1.74
N GLU A 123 -14.38 -5.74 -0.62
CA GLU A 123 -15.67 -5.29 -0.09
C GLU A 123 -16.00 -3.88 -0.59
N GLU A 124 -15.01 -2.99 -0.62
CA GLU A 124 -15.17 -1.60 -1.04
C GLU A 124 -13.98 -1.18 -1.92
N LEU A 125 -14.27 -0.44 -2.98
CA LEU A 125 -13.27 0.17 -3.84
C LEU A 125 -13.80 1.51 -4.37
N VAL A 126 -13.08 2.58 -4.07
CA VAL A 126 -13.44 3.94 -4.47
C VAL A 126 -12.23 4.62 -5.12
N GLN A 127 -12.46 5.27 -6.26
CA GLN A 127 -11.47 6.17 -6.83
C GLN A 127 -11.44 7.47 -6.04
N VAL A 128 -10.26 7.89 -5.62
CA VAL A 128 -10.06 9.16 -4.93
C VAL A 128 -9.70 10.21 -5.97
N PRO A 129 -10.46 11.31 -6.07
CA PRO A 129 -10.14 12.37 -7.01
C PRO A 129 -8.76 12.98 -6.69
N PRO A 130 -7.99 13.39 -7.71
CA PRO A 130 -6.70 14.04 -7.50
C PRO A 130 -6.88 15.33 -6.69
N PHE A 131 -6.04 15.51 -5.66
CA PHE A 131 -6.18 16.65 -4.76
C PHE A 131 -5.87 17.97 -5.45
N THR A 132 -4.80 18.12 -6.19
CA THR A 132 -4.46 19.27 -7.07
C THR A 132 -3.11 19.08 -7.78
N GLY A 133 -2.89 19.74 -8.93
CA GLY A 133 -1.58 19.85 -9.57
C GLY A 133 -0.99 18.53 -10.07
N ILE A 134 0.24 18.21 -9.67
CA ILE A 134 0.99 17.02 -10.12
C ILE A 134 0.28 15.68 -9.78
N ASN A 135 -0.63 15.71 -8.82
CA ASN A 135 -1.42 14.54 -8.43
C ASN A 135 -2.27 13.95 -9.55
N ILE A 136 -2.44 14.65 -10.66
CA ILE A 136 -3.13 14.11 -11.85
C ILE A 136 -2.43 12.86 -12.41
N LEU A 137 -1.11 12.73 -12.18
CA LEU A 137 -0.34 11.54 -12.58
C LEU A 137 -0.45 10.39 -11.57
N TYR A 138 -1.05 10.63 -10.43
CA TYR A 138 -1.17 9.67 -9.32
C TYR A 138 -2.64 9.46 -8.94
N PRO A 139 -3.47 8.89 -9.82
CA PRO A 139 -4.84 8.56 -9.43
C PRO A 139 -4.80 7.53 -8.31
N HIS A 140 -5.45 7.84 -7.21
CA HIS A 140 -5.50 6.97 -6.04
C HIS A 140 -6.78 6.14 -6.04
N ILE A 141 -6.66 4.95 -5.52
CA ILE A 141 -7.76 4.09 -5.13
C ILE A 141 -7.71 3.86 -3.62
N ARG A 142 -8.86 3.91 -3.00
CA ARG A 142 -9.05 3.53 -1.59
C ARG A 142 -10.02 2.36 -1.54
N GLY A 143 -9.76 1.42 -0.66
CA GLY A 143 -10.69 0.33 -0.51
C GLY A 143 -10.48 -0.51 0.74
N VAL A 144 -11.34 -1.49 0.86
CA VAL A 144 -11.33 -2.52 1.90
C VAL A 144 -11.41 -3.88 1.23
N ALA A 145 -10.53 -4.78 1.62
CA ALA A 145 -10.56 -6.17 1.22
C ALA A 145 -10.57 -7.07 2.46
N ILE A 146 -11.30 -8.16 2.42
CA ILE A 146 -11.48 -9.08 3.54
C ILE A 146 -10.75 -10.40 3.26
N LYS A 147 -10.15 -10.98 4.32
CA LYS A 147 -9.78 -12.40 4.34
C LYS A 147 -11.04 -13.21 4.63
N PRO A 148 -11.55 -14.03 3.70
CA PRO A 148 -12.69 -14.89 3.97
C PRO A 148 -12.48 -15.83 5.17
N PHE A 149 -13.58 -16.32 5.75
CA PHE A 149 -13.54 -17.29 6.84
C PHE A 149 -13.07 -18.67 6.35
#